data_f2f651b53efcfe389cd78e725363ae12
#
_entry.id   f2f651b53efcfe389cd78e725363ae12
#
_cell.length_a   1.000
_cell.length_b   1.000
_cell.length_c   1.000
_cell.angle_alpha   90.00
_cell.angle_beta   90.00
_cell.angle_gamma   90.00
#
_symmetry.space_group_name_H-M   'P 1'
#
loop_
_entity.id
_entity.type
_entity.pdbx_description
1 polymer ?
#
loop_
_entity_poly.entity_id
_entity_poly.type
_entity_poly.pdbx_seq_one_letter_code
_entity_poly.pdbx_strand_id
1 'polypeptide(L)'
;MPIPNFPTFFKDSYDKNNAPWDSGRPEPELLRLIDAGKLPGKTLLEFGCGTGTNAIELVRRGYTVTAVDYIQKALDQAIEKAAAAKVKIDFRKADLLAQPDLGGPYDVIFDRGVYHSLRMENIGAFKTVLERVTRPGSLWLCLAGNAKEQTEYGPPRVHEHEFRSELEPLFDILELRETKFETGVPGFTPLSWSILMKRK
;
A
#
# COMPACT_ATOMS: atom_id res chain seq x y z
N MET A 1 23.20 6.35 -5.58
CA MET A 1 23.34 6.13 -4.15
C MET A 1 23.10 4.66 -3.83
N PRO A 2 23.71 4.06 -2.82
CA PRO A 2 23.36 2.71 -2.41
C PRO A 2 21.88 2.66 -2.04
N ILE A 3 21.19 1.59 -2.43
CA ILE A 3 19.79 1.31 -2.05
C ILE A 3 19.77 1.32 -0.52
N PRO A 4 18.93 2.16 0.14
CA PRO A 4 18.86 2.18 1.58
C PRO A 4 18.45 0.80 2.10
N ASN A 5 18.97 0.41 3.26
CA ASN A 5 18.39 -0.71 3.99
C ASN A 5 16.97 -0.28 4.40
N PHE A 6 15.98 -0.65 3.58
CA PHE A 6 14.59 -0.22 3.76
C PHE A 6 14.05 -0.48 5.17
N PRO A 7 14.26 -1.66 5.80
CA PRO A 7 13.80 -1.88 7.17
C PRO A 7 14.32 -0.83 8.16
N THR A 8 15.60 -0.51 8.12
CA THR A 8 16.20 0.50 9.01
C THR A 8 15.68 1.90 8.68
N PHE A 9 15.60 2.25 7.39
CA PHE A 9 15.11 3.56 6.95
C PHE A 9 13.67 3.83 7.38
N PHE A 10 12.76 2.87 7.22
CA PHE A 10 11.37 3.02 7.64
C PHE A 10 11.28 3.12 9.17
N LYS A 11 11.97 2.23 9.90
CA LYS A 11 12.00 2.26 11.36
C LYS A 11 12.46 3.61 11.89
N ASP A 12 13.60 4.10 11.41
CA ASP A 12 14.18 5.38 11.85
C ASP A 12 13.25 6.56 11.57
N SER A 13 12.54 6.54 10.45
CA SER A 13 11.59 7.59 10.09
C SER A 13 10.41 7.66 11.05
N TYR A 14 9.85 6.52 11.45
CA TYR A 14 8.76 6.48 12.43
C TYR A 14 9.28 6.81 13.85
N ASP A 15 10.46 6.34 14.24
CA ASP A 15 11.04 6.66 15.54
C ASP A 15 11.30 8.17 15.71
N LYS A 16 11.66 8.84 14.63
CA LYS A 16 11.91 10.30 14.59
C LYS A 16 10.65 11.11 14.28
N ASN A 17 9.49 10.50 14.08
CA ASN A 17 8.23 11.13 13.64
C ASN A 17 8.41 12.01 12.38
N ASN A 18 9.20 11.56 11.43
CA ASN A 18 9.51 12.29 10.20
C ASN A 18 9.32 11.45 8.94
N ALA A 19 8.34 10.54 8.93
CA ALA A 19 8.00 9.71 7.78
C ALA A 19 7.48 10.59 6.62
N PRO A 20 8.26 10.85 5.56
CA PRO A 20 7.88 11.80 4.52
C PRO A 20 6.69 11.35 3.69
N TRP A 21 6.40 10.05 3.67
CA TRP A 21 5.23 9.47 2.99
C TRP A 21 3.92 9.60 3.78
N ASP A 22 3.98 9.93 5.07
CA ASP A 22 2.79 10.12 5.90
C ASP A 22 2.31 11.57 5.82
N SER A 23 1.33 11.82 4.95
CA SER A 23 0.70 13.13 4.79
C SER A 23 -0.36 13.43 5.86
N GLY A 24 -0.76 12.44 6.66
CA GLY A 24 -1.90 12.52 7.56
C GLY A 24 -3.26 12.62 6.85
N ARG A 25 -3.29 12.50 5.52
CA ARG A 25 -4.51 12.55 4.68
C ARG A 25 -4.70 11.25 3.93
N PRO A 26 -5.96 10.78 3.74
CA PRO A 26 -6.25 9.61 2.92
C PRO A 26 -5.77 9.81 1.48
N GLU A 27 -5.36 8.71 0.85
CA GLU A 27 -4.84 8.71 -0.51
C GLU A 27 -5.92 9.11 -1.54
N PRO A 28 -5.72 10.18 -2.34
CA PRO A 28 -6.73 10.66 -3.27
C PRO A 28 -7.15 9.64 -4.35
N GLU A 29 -6.23 8.83 -4.86
CA GLU A 29 -6.56 7.81 -5.85
C GLU A 29 -7.42 6.68 -5.27
N LEU A 30 -7.19 6.31 -4.00
CA LEU A 30 -8.05 5.37 -3.27
C LEU A 30 -9.48 5.93 -3.18
N LEU A 31 -9.63 7.18 -2.74
CA LEU A 31 -10.93 7.84 -2.62
C LEU A 31 -11.64 7.95 -3.98
N ARG A 32 -10.93 8.36 -5.02
CA ARG A 32 -11.46 8.47 -6.38
C ARG A 32 -12.06 7.15 -6.87
N LEU A 33 -11.36 6.03 -6.64
CA LEU A 33 -11.83 4.71 -7.09
C LEU A 33 -13.00 4.20 -6.26
N ILE A 34 -13.02 4.48 -4.95
CA ILE A 34 -14.17 4.16 -4.08
C ILE A 34 -15.40 4.96 -4.52
N ASP A 35 -15.26 6.28 -4.69
CA ASP A 35 -16.36 7.17 -5.09
C ASP A 35 -16.90 6.83 -6.49
N ALA A 36 -16.06 6.31 -7.38
CA ALA A 36 -16.44 5.80 -8.69
C ALA A 36 -17.05 4.38 -8.66
N GLY A 37 -17.19 3.74 -7.49
CA GLY A 37 -17.69 2.37 -7.36
C GLY A 37 -16.78 1.31 -7.97
N LYS A 38 -15.49 1.62 -8.19
CA LYS A 38 -14.52 0.71 -8.83
C LYS A 38 -13.83 -0.25 -7.87
N LEU A 39 -14.06 -0.11 -6.58
CA LEU A 39 -13.56 -1.01 -5.52
C LEU A 39 -14.74 -1.65 -4.76
N PRO A 40 -15.62 -2.40 -5.44
CA PRO A 40 -16.73 -3.07 -4.77
C PRO A 40 -16.21 -4.17 -3.85
N GLY A 41 -16.94 -4.42 -2.76
CA GLY A 41 -16.61 -5.45 -1.77
C GLY A 41 -16.83 -4.95 -0.36
N LYS A 42 -16.56 -5.84 0.61
CA LYS A 42 -16.71 -5.53 2.04
C LYS A 42 -15.44 -5.73 2.84
N THR A 43 -14.59 -6.67 2.41
CA THR A 43 -13.35 -7.01 3.12
C THR A 43 -12.16 -6.43 2.39
N LEU A 44 -11.31 -5.72 3.13
CA LEU A 44 -10.12 -5.08 2.57
C LEU A 44 -8.89 -5.37 3.42
N LEU A 45 -7.79 -5.73 2.76
CA LEU A 45 -6.47 -5.83 3.37
C LEU A 45 -5.60 -4.68 2.88
N GLU A 46 -5.09 -3.87 3.81
CA GLU A 46 -4.10 -2.82 3.52
C GLU A 46 -2.70 -3.31 3.87
N PHE A 47 -1.81 -3.35 2.89
CA PHE A 47 -0.39 -3.61 3.07
C PHE A 47 0.36 -2.33 3.41
N GLY A 48 1.22 -2.37 4.44
CA GLY A 48 2.02 -1.24 4.86
C GLY A 48 1.16 -0.06 5.31
N CYS A 49 0.25 -0.29 6.23
CA CYS A 49 -0.75 0.71 6.64
C CYS A 49 -0.15 1.94 7.34
N GLY A 50 1.14 1.90 7.72
CA GLY A 50 1.79 2.98 8.42
C GLY A 50 1.02 3.42 9.66
N THR A 51 0.71 4.69 9.76
CA THR A 51 -0.05 5.26 10.89
C THR A 51 -1.57 5.14 10.74
N GLY A 52 -2.07 4.32 9.81
CA GLY A 52 -3.47 3.90 9.70
C GLY A 52 -4.42 4.92 9.08
N THR A 53 -3.93 5.98 8.46
CA THR A 53 -4.78 7.04 7.92
C THR A 53 -5.77 6.54 6.87
N ASN A 54 -5.31 5.71 5.91
CA ASN A 54 -6.18 5.10 4.90
C ASN A 54 -7.10 4.05 5.50
N ALA A 55 -6.57 3.19 6.40
CA ALA A 55 -7.37 2.16 7.09
C ALA A 55 -8.58 2.77 7.83
N ILE A 56 -8.38 3.90 8.51
CA ILE A 56 -9.45 4.62 9.22
C ILE A 56 -10.51 5.11 8.22
N GLU A 57 -10.10 5.73 7.12
CA GLU A 57 -11.03 6.21 6.09
C GLU A 57 -11.78 5.06 5.42
N LEU A 58 -11.11 3.94 5.14
CA LEU A 58 -11.72 2.74 4.58
C LEU A 58 -12.84 2.19 5.48
N VAL A 59 -12.63 2.14 6.80
CA VAL A 59 -13.72 1.74 7.73
C VAL A 59 -14.87 2.73 7.69
N ARG A 60 -14.61 4.04 7.61
CA ARG A 60 -15.67 5.06 7.47
C ARG A 60 -16.46 4.91 6.17
N ARG A 61 -15.85 4.36 5.13
CA ARG A 61 -16.47 4.03 3.83
C ARG A 61 -17.19 2.67 3.83
N GLY A 62 -17.21 1.96 4.98
CA GLY A 62 -17.99 0.73 5.16
C GLY A 62 -17.24 -0.58 4.91
N TYR A 63 -15.91 -0.54 4.76
CA TYR A 63 -15.11 -1.76 4.67
C TYR A 63 -14.82 -2.36 6.05
N THR A 64 -14.75 -3.68 6.10
CA THR A 64 -14.10 -4.40 7.19
C THR A 64 -12.61 -4.50 6.84
N VAL A 65 -11.76 -3.84 7.63
CA VAL A 65 -10.34 -3.64 7.29
C VAL A 65 -9.46 -4.49 8.20
N THR A 66 -8.58 -5.26 7.56
CA THR A 66 -7.34 -5.78 8.14
C THR A 66 -6.20 -4.90 7.61
N ALA A 67 -5.33 -4.43 8.50
CA ALA A 67 -4.24 -3.52 8.15
C ALA A 67 -2.93 -4.04 8.71
N VAL A 68 -1.92 -4.22 7.85
CA VAL A 68 -0.65 -4.80 8.26
C VAL A 68 0.50 -3.82 8.05
N ASP A 69 1.43 -3.82 9.01
CA ASP A 69 2.72 -3.16 8.89
C ASP A 69 3.77 -3.97 9.65
N TYR A 70 5.03 -3.85 9.29
CA TYR A 70 6.10 -4.54 10.02
C TYR A 70 6.75 -3.64 11.08
N ILE A 71 6.50 -2.32 11.05
CA ILE A 71 7.02 -1.34 12.00
C ILE A 71 6.07 -1.18 13.17
N GLN A 72 6.46 -1.67 14.34
CA GLN A 72 5.63 -1.60 15.56
C GLN A 72 5.24 -0.16 15.90
N LYS A 73 6.17 0.79 15.80
CA LYS A 73 5.91 2.20 16.12
C LYS A 73 4.82 2.82 15.23
N ALA A 74 4.75 2.43 13.95
CA ALA A 74 3.70 2.86 13.04
C ALA A 74 2.34 2.30 13.47
N LEU A 75 2.30 1.00 13.82
CA LEU A 75 1.07 0.34 14.32
C LEU A 75 0.58 0.93 15.64
N ASP A 76 1.47 1.26 16.57
CA ASP A 76 1.09 1.91 17.84
C ASP A 76 0.36 3.22 17.56
N GLN A 77 0.90 4.05 16.65
CA GLN A 77 0.26 5.30 16.23
C GLN A 77 -1.07 5.05 15.50
N ALA A 78 -1.14 4.00 14.65
CA ALA A 78 -2.37 3.64 13.95
C ALA A 78 -3.49 3.23 14.91
N ILE A 79 -3.16 2.43 15.94
CA ILE A 79 -4.09 1.99 16.98
C ILE A 79 -4.61 3.20 17.77
N GLU A 80 -3.74 4.12 18.17
CA GLU A 80 -4.13 5.35 18.87
C GLU A 80 -5.07 6.21 18.02
N LYS A 81 -4.74 6.42 16.73
CA LYS A 81 -5.58 7.18 15.79
C LYS A 81 -6.94 6.51 15.57
N ALA A 82 -6.98 5.19 15.42
CA ALA A 82 -8.22 4.45 15.23
C ALA A 82 -9.12 4.53 16.47
N ALA A 83 -8.55 4.42 17.67
CA ALA A 83 -9.26 4.60 18.93
C ALA A 83 -9.85 6.02 19.05
N ALA A 84 -9.08 7.05 18.73
CA ALA A 84 -9.53 8.44 18.70
C ALA A 84 -10.66 8.67 17.66
N ALA A 85 -10.57 8.00 16.51
CA ALA A 85 -11.57 8.02 15.46
C ALA A 85 -12.80 7.16 15.75
N LYS A 86 -12.79 6.36 16.83
CA LYS A 86 -13.84 5.41 17.23
C LYS A 86 -14.18 4.39 16.15
N VAL A 87 -13.18 3.92 15.41
CA VAL A 87 -13.31 2.86 14.42
C VAL A 87 -12.58 1.60 14.87
N LYS A 88 -13.06 0.44 14.39
CA LYS A 88 -12.45 -0.86 14.67
C LYS A 88 -11.73 -1.36 13.44
N ILE A 89 -10.43 -1.64 13.58
CA ILE A 89 -9.55 -2.14 12.53
C ILE A 89 -8.77 -3.32 13.12
N ASP A 90 -8.57 -4.37 12.33
CA ASP A 90 -7.71 -5.50 12.69
C ASP A 90 -6.27 -5.17 12.30
N PHE A 91 -5.51 -4.57 13.22
CA PHE A 91 -4.10 -4.26 13.02
C PHE A 91 -3.22 -5.46 13.32
N ARG A 92 -2.32 -5.79 12.39
CA ARG A 92 -1.39 -6.92 12.54
C ARG A 92 0.03 -6.50 12.23
N LYS A 93 0.96 -6.87 13.12
CA LYS A 93 2.39 -6.77 12.83
C LYS A 93 2.81 -7.96 11.98
N ALA A 94 3.26 -7.71 10.76
CA ALA A 94 3.69 -8.76 9.85
C ALA A 94 4.75 -8.28 8.87
N ASP A 95 5.75 -9.11 8.64
CA ASP A 95 6.66 -9.01 7.51
C ASP A 95 6.08 -9.83 6.34
N LEU A 96 5.69 -9.16 5.27
CA LEU A 96 5.09 -9.81 4.10
C LEU A 96 6.05 -10.78 3.41
N LEU A 97 7.36 -10.52 3.43
CA LEU A 97 8.34 -11.41 2.83
C LEU A 97 8.54 -12.72 3.62
N ALA A 98 8.17 -12.73 4.90
CA ALA A 98 8.11 -13.94 5.71
C ALA A 98 6.85 -14.79 5.42
N GLN A 99 6.00 -14.37 4.47
CA GLN A 99 4.78 -15.07 4.05
C GLN A 99 3.83 -15.42 5.21
N PRO A 100 3.45 -14.42 6.03
CA PRO A 100 2.58 -14.65 7.19
C PRO A 100 1.19 -15.13 6.77
N ASP A 101 0.49 -15.78 7.69
CA ASP A 101 -0.94 -16.03 7.53
C ASP A 101 -1.71 -14.75 7.88
N LEU A 102 -2.25 -14.11 6.85
CA LEU A 102 -3.04 -12.87 6.98
C LEU A 102 -4.55 -13.14 6.91
N GLY A 103 -4.95 -14.40 6.82
CA GLY A 103 -6.34 -14.74 6.55
C GLY A 103 -6.73 -14.46 5.10
N GLY A 104 -8.00 -14.19 4.87
CA GLY A 104 -8.53 -13.95 3.53
C GLY A 104 -9.28 -15.16 2.96
N PRO A 105 -9.58 -15.21 1.66
CA PRO A 105 -9.25 -14.17 0.68
C PRO A 105 -10.09 -12.90 0.88
N TYR A 106 -9.51 -11.76 0.52
CA TYR A 106 -10.13 -10.43 0.60
C TYR A 106 -10.76 -10.02 -0.73
N ASP A 107 -11.77 -9.15 -0.66
CA ASP A 107 -12.39 -8.57 -1.87
C ASP A 107 -11.47 -7.55 -2.52
N VAL A 108 -10.80 -6.74 -1.69
CA VAL A 108 -9.90 -5.67 -2.11
C VAL A 108 -8.58 -5.74 -1.35
N ILE A 109 -7.49 -5.59 -2.08
CA ILE A 109 -6.16 -5.31 -1.53
C ILE A 109 -5.81 -3.87 -1.86
N PHE A 110 -5.23 -3.16 -0.90
CA PHE A 110 -4.69 -1.83 -1.11
C PHE A 110 -3.25 -1.76 -0.63
N ASP A 111 -2.39 -1.18 -1.44
CA ASP A 111 -1.04 -0.83 -1.03
C ASP A 111 -0.60 0.51 -1.62
N ARG A 112 0.14 1.25 -0.81
CA ARG A 112 0.72 2.52 -1.20
C ARG A 112 2.20 2.53 -0.85
N GLY A 113 3.01 2.10 -1.82
CA GLY A 113 4.47 2.11 -1.66
C GLY A 113 5.07 0.84 -1.06
N VAL A 114 4.31 -0.25 -0.96
CA VAL A 114 4.82 -1.55 -0.48
C VAL A 114 5.39 -2.36 -1.63
N TYR A 115 4.62 -2.56 -2.70
CA TYR A 115 5.06 -3.32 -3.86
C TYR A 115 6.41 -2.84 -4.40
N HIS A 116 6.59 -1.52 -4.62
CA HIS A 116 7.81 -1.00 -5.21
C HIS A 116 9.05 -1.21 -4.33
N SER A 117 8.87 -1.40 -3.03
CA SER A 117 9.96 -1.70 -2.10
C SER A 117 10.23 -3.20 -2.04
N LEU A 118 9.20 -4.02 -1.80
CA LEU A 118 9.35 -5.45 -1.59
C LEU A 118 9.73 -6.22 -2.86
N ARG A 119 9.31 -5.74 -4.06
CA ARG A 119 9.70 -6.37 -5.32
C ARG A 119 11.20 -6.42 -5.51
N MET A 120 11.92 -5.41 -5.01
CA MET A 120 13.38 -5.34 -5.11
C MET A 120 14.08 -6.32 -4.19
N GLU A 121 13.43 -6.72 -3.10
CA GLU A 121 13.96 -7.68 -2.15
C GLU A 121 13.60 -9.12 -2.57
N ASN A 122 12.32 -9.41 -2.75
CA ASN A 122 11.85 -10.74 -3.15
C ASN A 122 10.43 -10.70 -3.73
N ILE A 123 10.33 -10.46 -5.05
CA ILE A 123 9.03 -10.44 -5.75
C ILE A 123 8.30 -11.80 -5.68
N GLY A 124 9.04 -12.92 -5.66
CA GLY A 124 8.45 -14.26 -5.57
C GLY A 124 7.70 -14.46 -4.24
N ALA A 125 8.33 -14.12 -3.13
CA ALA A 125 7.70 -14.19 -1.80
C ALA A 125 6.47 -13.27 -1.73
N PHE A 126 6.57 -12.04 -2.24
CA PHE A 126 5.45 -11.11 -2.26
C PHE A 126 4.27 -11.63 -3.11
N LYS A 127 4.55 -12.20 -4.29
CA LYS A 127 3.50 -12.83 -5.13
C LYS A 127 2.82 -14.00 -4.42
N THR A 128 3.55 -14.82 -3.68
CA THR A 128 2.96 -15.90 -2.86
C THR A 128 1.97 -15.36 -1.83
N VAL A 129 2.26 -14.23 -1.19
CA VAL A 129 1.30 -13.57 -0.28
C VAL A 129 0.06 -13.11 -1.04
N LEU A 130 0.24 -12.43 -2.19
CA LEU A 130 -0.89 -11.99 -3.02
C LEU A 130 -1.79 -13.17 -3.43
N GLU A 131 -1.22 -14.31 -3.82
CA GLU A 131 -1.98 -15.51 -4.17
C GLU A 131 -2.82 -16.05 -3.00
N ARG A 132 -2.29 -16.03 -1.79
CA ARG A 132 -2.98 -16.52 -0.59
C ARG A 132 -4.12 -15.61 -0.15
N VAL A 133 -3.92 -14.29 -0.23
CA VAL A 133 -4.89 -13.30 0.26
C VAL A 133 -5.94 -12.89 -0.77
N THR A 134 -5.83 -13.39 -2.01
CA THR A 134 -6.77 -13.09 -3.11
C THR A 134 -7.42 -14.35 -3.66
N ARG A 135 -8.55 -14.19 -4.33
CA ARG A 135 -9.26 -15.19 -5.14
C ARG A 135 -9.58 -14.61 -6.52
N PRO A 136 -9.95 -15.41 -7.52
CA PRO A 136 -10.45 -14.89 -8.78
C PRO A 136 -11.54 -13.83 -8.56
N GLY A 137 -11.32 -12.66 -9.17
CA GLY A 137 -12.20 -11.50 -9.02
C GLY A 137 -11.81 -10.51 -7.92
N SER A 138 -10.92 -10.84 -6.98
CA SER A 138 -10.37 -9.88 -6.02
C SER A 138 -9.70 -8.72 -6.74
N LEU A 139 -9.86 -7.51 -6.21
CA LEU A 139 -9.24 -6.30 -6.75
C LEU A 139 -8.00 -5.93 -5.95
N TRP A 140 -7.01 -5.38 -6.63
CA TRP A 140 -5.83 -4.81 -6.00
C TRP A 140 -5.57 -3.41 -6.56
N LEU A 141 -5.62 -2.40 -5.69
CA LEU A 141 -5.13 -1.06 -5.98
C LEU A 141 -3.72 -0.92 -5.43
N CYS A 142 -2.76 -0.76 -6.34
CA CYS A 142 -1.35 -0.55 -6.02
C CYS A 142 -0.92 0.86 -6.44
N LEU A 143 -0.34 1.61 -5.52
CA LEU A 143 0.35 2.86 -5.85
C LEU A 143 1.86 2.66 -5.70
N ALA A 144 2.59 2.84 -6.80
CA ALA A 144 4.03 2.64 -6.86
C ALA A 144 4.75 3.85 -7.47
N GLY A 145 6.02 4.06 -7.10
CA GLY A 145 6.82 5.13 -7.70
C GLY A 145 6.96 4.94 -9.21
N ASN A 146 6.88 6.03 -9.96
CA ASN A 146 6.92 6.01 -11.43
C ASN A 146 8.36 6.27 -11.92
N ALA A 147 8.88 5.43 -12.80
CA ALA A 147 10.22 5.57 -13.37
C ALA A 147 10.40 6.81 -14.26
N LYS A 148 9.33 7.51 -14.62
CA LYS A 148 9.39 8.81 -15.32
C LYS A 148 9.76 9.99 -14.39
N GLU A 149 9.78 9.77 -13.05
CA GLU A 149 10.21 10.79 -12.09
C GLU A 149 11.65 11.21 -12.35
N GLN A 150 11.89 12.53 -12.38
CA GLN A 150 13.20 13.12 -12.70
C GLN A 150 14.01 13.53 -11.47
N THR A 151 13.38 13.59 -10.29
CA THR A 151 14.08 13.97 -9.05
C THR A 151 15.10 12.90 -8.65
N GLU A 152 16.19 13.28 -8.03
CA GLU A 152 17.17 12.31 -7.50
C GLU A 152 16.67 11.55 -6.28
N TYR A 153 15.69 12.12 -5.58
CA TYR A 153 15.14 11.62 -4.34
C TYR A 153 13.71 11.13 -4.54
N GLY A 154 13.26 10.23 -3.68
CA GLY A 154 11.88 9.75 -3.69
C GLY A 154 11.77 8.24 -3.47
N PRO A 155 10.57 7.70 -3.65
CA PRO A 155 10.33 6.27 -3.51
C PRO A 155 11.06 5.47 -4.60
N PRO A 156 11.27 4.16 -4.40
CA PRO A 156 11.69 3.25 -5.46
C PRO A 156 10.80 3.40 -6.69
N ARG A 157 11.39 3.34 -7.86
CA ARG A 157 10.73 3.59 -9.15
C ARG A 157 10.51 2.30 -9.89
N VAL A 158 9.38 2.21 -10.58
CA VAL A 158 8.97 1.04 -11.35
C VAL A 158 8.66 1.49 -12.77
N HIS A 159 9.26 0.82 -13.77
CA HIS A 159 8.86 0.98 -15.16
C HIS A 159 7.58 0.21 -15.44
N GLU A 160 6.79 0.70 -16.41
CA GLU A 160 5.54 0.04 -16.78
C GLU A 160 5.76 -1.44 -17.19
N HIS A 161 6.79 -1.72 -17.98
CA HIS A 161 7.07 -3.10 -18.42
C HIS A 161 7.45 -4.03 -17.26
N GLU A 162 8.02 -3.50 -16.17
CA GLU A 162 8.39 -4.30 -15.00
C GLU A 162 7.15 -4.81 -14.28
N PHE A 163 6.22 -3.91 -13.88
CA PHE A 163 5.03 -4.38 -13.18
C PHE A 163 4.12 -5.21 -14.08
N ARG A 164 4.09 -4.96 -15.40
CA ARG A 164 3.38 -5.85 -16.33
C ARG A 164 3.97 -7.26 -16.29
N SER A 165 5.27 -7.41 -16.47
CA SER A 165 5.93 -8.73 -16.45
C SER A 165 5.80 -9.46 -15.12
N GLU A 166 5.77 -8.72 -14.01
CA GLU A 166 5.69 -9.30 -12.66
C GLU A 166 4.26 -9.69 -12.26
N LEU A 167 3.25 -8.86 -12.62
CA LEU A 167 1.90 -8.95 -12.06
C LEU A 167 0.85 -9.48 -13.05
N GLU A 168 1.00 -9.26 -14.35
CA GLU A 168 0.05 -9.78 -15.35
C GLU A 168 -0.08 -11.31 -15.38
N PRO A 169 0.91 -12.12 -14.94
CA PRO A 169 0.67 -13.55 -14.76
C PRO A 169 -0.45 -13.90 -13.78
N LEU A 170 -0.70 -13.04 -12.78
CA LEU A 170 -1.70 -13.24 -11.73
C LEU A 170 -2.93 -12.35 -11.86
N PHE A 171 -2.78 -11.18 -12.48
CA PHE A 171 -3.80 -10.12 -12.48
C PHE A 171 -4.03 -9.56 -13.88
N ASP A 172 -5.25 -9.14 -14.18
CA ASP A 172 -5.57 -8.27 -15.32
C ASP A 172 -5.49 -6.82 -14.87
N ILE A 173 -4.78 -5.97 -15.61
CA ILE A 173 -4.74 -4.53 -15.35
C ILE A 173 -6.02 -3.90 -15.91
N LEU A 174 -6.87 -3.37 -15.03
CA LEU A 174 -8.14 -2.74 -15.39
C LEU A 174 -7.99 -1.25 -15.66
N GLU A 175 -7.14 -0.57 -14.88
CA GLU A 175 -6.85 0.85 -15.02
C GLU A 175 -5.41 1.13 -14.65
N LEU A 176 -4.72 1.89 -15.48
CA LEU A 176 -3.36 2.37 -15.27
C LEU A 176 -3.34 3.88 -15.44
N ARG A 177 -2.87 4.60 -14.42
CA ARG A 177 -2.76 6.06 -14.46
C ARG A 177 -1.42 6.53 -13.93
N GLU A 178 -0.91 7.59 -14.54
CA GLU A 178 0.13 8.41 -13.92
C GLU A 178 -0.52 9.39 -12.94
N THR A 179 -0.01 9.44 -11.72
CA THR A 179 -0.48 10.30 -10.65
C THR A 179 0.72 10.80 -9.82
N LYS A 180 0.47 11.34 -8.66
CA LYS A 180 1.51 11.80 -7.74
C LYS A 180 1.20 11.32 -6.33
N PHE A 181 2.25 10.97 -5.59
CA PHE A 181 2.08 10.72 -4.16
C PHE A 181 1.83 12.02 -3.40
N GLU A 182 0.83 12.03 -2.56
CA GLU A 182 0.72 12.99 -1.48
C GLU A 182 1.77 12.68 -0.41
N THR A 183 2.56 13.66 0.00
CA THR A 183 3.57 13.48 1.03
C THR A 183 3.38 14.44 2.20
N GLY A 184 4.04 14.18 3.32
CA GLY A 184 4.11 15.10 4.46
C GLY A 184 5.10 16.26 4.23
N VAL A 185 5.82 16.27 3.11
CA VAL A 185 6.85 17.28 2.78
C VAL A 185 6.26 18.34 1.86
N PRO A 186 6.16 19.61 2.28
CA PRO A 186 5.63 20.68 1.46
C PRO A 186 6.33 20.80 0.10
N GLY A 187 5.56 20.85 -0.99
CA GLY A 187 6.08 21.00 -2.35
C GLY A 187 6.71 19.74 -2.95
N PHE A 188 6.75 18.63 -2.24
CA PHE A 188 7.29 17.37 -2.74
C PHE A 188 6.16 16.37 -3.01
N THR A 189 5.83 16.18 -4.30
CA THR A 189 4.78 15.27 -4.77
C THR A 189 5.33 14.41 -5.91
N PRO A 190 6.12 13.36 -5.60
CA PRO A 190 6.78 12.57 -6.62
C PRO A 190 5.77 11.80 -7.48
N LEU A 191 6.14 11.59 -8.75
CA LEU A 191 5.33 10.83 -9.70
C LEU A 191 5.10 9.40 -9.22
N SER A 192 3.90 8.93 -9.41
CA SER A 192 3.49 7.57 -9.06
C SER A 192 2.62 6.93 -10.15
N TRP A 193 2.55 5.62 -10.11
CA TRP A 193 1.55 4.83 -10.80
C TRP A 193 0.36 4.58 -9.86
N SER A 194 -0.84 4.69 -10.39
CA SER A 194 -2.06 4.12 -9.81
C SER A 194 -2.49 2.95 -10.70
N ILE A 195 -2.43 1.73 -10.16
CA ILE A 195 -2.63 0.48 -10.89
C ILE A 195 -3.79 -0.25 -10.24
N LEU A 196 -4.96 -0.25 -10.88
CA LEU A 196 -6.09 -1.07 -10.48
C LEU A 196 -6.06 -2.38 -11.24
N MET A 197 -6.04 -3.49 -10.53
CA MET A 197 -5.90 -4.83 -11.06
C MET A 197 -7.01 -5.75 -10.53
N LYS A 198 -7.30 -6.81 -11.30
CA LYS A 198 -8.24 -7.86 -10.92
C LYS A 198 -7.56 -9.22 -10.98
N ARG A 199 -7.70 -10.03 -9.93
CA ARG A 199 -7.18 -11.40 -9.87
C ARG A 199 -7.88 -12.28 -10.93
N LYS A 200 -7.08 -12.96 -11.75
CA LYS A 200 -7.53 -13.92 -12.76
C LYS A 200 -8.18 -15.15 -12.14
#